data_cd7c609f8c83f33cc88048f4f8d81224
#
_entry.id   cd7c609f8c83f33cc88048f4f8d81224
#
_cell.length_a   1.000
_cell.length_b   1.000
_cell.length_c   1.000
_cell.angle_alpha   90.00
_cell.angle_beta   90.00
_cell.angle_gamma   90.00
#
_symmetry.space_group_name_H-M   'P 1'
#
loop_
_entity.id
_entity.type
_entity.pdbx_description
1 polymer ?
#
loop_
_entity_poly.entity_id
_entity_poly.type
_entity_poly.pdbx_seq_one_letter_code
_entity_poly.pdbx_strand_id
1 'polypeptide(L)'
;MIESPHNEKLKLVRRLRERKHREREGLFATEGEDLLEAGLVAGAEPRFVLVAAGSGLEGEEVEPGLLASVSSLGSGTRVIAAWPTPESDRTQLFPHTGKNYVRFPCLYLHGVGDPGNVGTIVRTADALIDGPVVLGADCADPFSPKAVRASMGSIFSRPPLRAGVETTPEPRAALVAHGGDGLEALDGAATLCLGAEREGLPEEVLKACAVQATIPLRPGGPDSLNVAAAAAIAAQRISSLAMREGRTDA
;
A
#
# COMPACT_ATOMS: atom_id res chain seq x y z
N MET A 1 -7.28 19.50 -27.79
CA MET A 1 -6.16 18.53 -27.85
C MET A 1 -4.86 19.23 -27.45
N ILE A 2 -4.05 18.60 -26.60
CA ILE A 2 -2.72 19.10 -26.18
C ILE A 2 -1.68 18.62 -27.18
N GLU A 3 -0.98 19.58 -27.82
CA GLU A 3 0.07 19.34 -28.82
C GLU A 3 1.43 19.93 -28.41
N SER A 4 1.48 20.68 -27.31
CA SER A 4 2.71 21.31 -26.84
C SER A 4 3.37 20.51 -25.71
N PRO A 5 4.66 20.17 -25.83
CA PRO A 5 5.39 19.49 -24.73
C PRO A 5 5.58 20.39 -23.51
N HIS A 6 5.31 21.70 -23.64
CA HIS A 6 5.39 22.70 -22.57
C HIS A 6 4.09 22.88 -21.81
N ASN A 7 3.03 22.10 -22.13
CA ASN A 7 1.77 22.13 -21.39
C ASN A 7 2.00 21.88 -19.89
N GLU A 8 1.33 22.65 -19.04
CA GLU A 8 1.56 22.60 -17.58
C GLU A 8 1.13 21.28 -16.96
N LYS A 9 0.08 20.61 -17.49
CA LYS A 9 -0.34 19.29 -17.01
C LYS A 9 0.71 18.21 -17.32
N LEU A 10 1.30 18.24 -18.53
CA LEU A 10 2.39 17.33 -18.90
C LEU A 10 3.66 17.58 -18.05
N LYS A 11 3.99 18.84 -17.78
CA LYS A 11 5.08 19.18 -16.85
C LYS A 11 4.80 18.68 -15.44
N LEU A 12 3.56 18.81 -14.97
CA LEU A 12 3.15 18.35 -13.66
C LEU A 12 3.28 16.82 -13.57
N VAL A 13 2.76 16.05 -14.54
CA VAL A 13 2.90 14.58 -14.57
C VAL A 13 4.37 14.16 -14.47
N ARG A 14 5.29 14.81 -15.22
CA ARG A 14 6.74 14.54 -15.10
C ARG A 14 7.27 14.79 -13.68
N ARG A 15 6.88 15.91 -13.05
CA ARG A 15 7.29 16.27 -11.69
C ARG A 15 6.76 15.29 -10.65
N LEU A 16 5.53 14.79 -10.81
CA LEU A 16 4.92 13.85 -9.87
C LEU A 16 5.65 12.50 -9.78
N ARG A 17 6.65 12.22 -10.63
CA ARG A 17 7.54 11.07 -10.47
C ARG A 17 8.42 11.19 -9.22
N GLU A 18 8.74 12.42 -8.77
CA GLU A 18 9.58 12.68 -7.62
C GLU A 18 8.74 12.95 -6.36
N ARG A 19 9.11 12.33 -5.25
CA ARG A 19 8.41 12.45 -3.96
C ARG A 19 8.20 13.90 -3.52
N LYS A 20 9.28 14.73 -3.57
CA LYS A 20 9.23 16.14 -3.18
C LYS A 20 8.14 16.95 -3.90
N HIS A 21 7.86 16.58 -5.16
CA HIS A 21 6.82 17.27 -5.93
C HIS A 21 5.43 16.73 -5.58
N ARG A 22 5.27 15.43 -5.32
CA ARG A 22 4.00 14.88 -4.83
C ARG A 22 3.59 15.51 -3.50
N GLU A 23 4.53 15.60 -2.57
CA GLU A 23 4.30 16.23 -1.26
C GLU A 23 3.94 17.72 -1.38
N ARG A 24 4.63 18.47 -2.26
CA ARG A 24 4.35 19.89 -2.48
C ARG A 24 3.01 20.15 -3.16
N GLU A 25 2.69 19.37 -4.18
CA GLU A 25 1.46 19.55 -4.97
C GLU A 25 0.25 18.87 -4.29
N GLY A 26 0.46 17.98 -3.32
CA GLY A 26 -0.59 17.15 -2.73
C GLY A 26 -1.24 16.22 -3.76
N LEU A 27 -0.47 15.78 -4.77
CA LEU A 27 -0.97 14.99 -5.88
C LEU A 27 -0.08 13.79 -6.15
N PHE A 28 -0.68 12.71 -6.68
CA PHE A 28 0.04 11.60 -7.30
C PHE A 28 -0.57 11.28 -8.68
N ALA A 29 0.14 10.50 -9.48
CA ALA A 29 -0.31 10.13 -10.82
C ALA A 29 -0.52 8.62 -10.94
N THR A 30 -1.55 8.24 -11.70
CA THR A 30 -1.78 6.86 -12.15
C THR A 30 -1.68 6.77 -13.66
N GLU A 31 -1.28 5.60 -14.16
CA GLU A 31 -1.18 5.29 -15.58
C GLU A 31 -1.92 3.99 -15.86
N GLY A 32 -2.76 4.01 -16.89
CA GLY A 32 -3.58 2.85 -17.30
C GLY A 32 -5.05 2.98 -16.91
N GLU A 33 -5.88 2.30 -17.68
CA GLU A 33 -7.33 2.33 -17.58
C GLU A 33 -7.81 1.66 -16.28
N ASP A 34 -7.17 0.54 -15.91
CA ASP A 34 -7.50 -0.20 -14.68
C ASP A 34 -7.37 0.67 -13.42
N LEU A 35 -6.31 1.50 -13.34
CA LEU A 35 -6.09 2.40 -12.20
C LEU A 35 -7.01 3.61 -12.24
N LEU A 36 -7.38 4.11 -13.43
CA LEU A 36 -8.40 5.13 -13.57
C LEU A 36 -9.74 4.62 -13.07
N GLU A 37 -10.17 3.44 -13.55
CA GLU A 37 -11.42 2.82 -13.13
C GLU A 37 -11.45 2.55 -11.63
N ALA A 38 -10.37 1.97 -11.08
CA ALA A 38 -10.28 1.70 -9.64
C ALA A 38 -10.44 2.96 -8.79
N GLY A 39 -9.84 4.09 -9.20
CA GLY A 39 -9.99 5.37 -8.51
C GLY A 39 -11.43 5.87 -8.56
N LEU A 40 -12.07 5.84 -9.72
CA LEU A 40 -13.46 6.26 -9.89
C LEU A 40 -14.43 5.38 -9.11
N VAL A 41 -14.25 4.07 -9.13
CA VAL A 41 -15.06 3.10 -8.35
C VAL A 41 -14.92 3.34 -6.84
N ALA A 42 -13.72 3.70 -6.38
CA ALA A 42 -13.47 4.08 -4.98
C ALA A 42 -14.04 5.47 -4.61
N GLY A 43 -14.67 6.18 -5.54
CA GLY A 43 -15.24 7.51 -5.33
C GLY A 43 -14.19 8.63 -5.29
N ALA A 44 -12.96 8.37 -5.74
CA ALA A 44 -11.95 9.41 -5.85
C ALA A 44 -12.21 10.31 -7.07
N GLU A 45 -11.96 11.60 -6.92
CA GLU A 45 -12.10 12.57 -7.99
C GLU A 45 -10.72 12.99 -8.52
N PRO A 46 -10.40 12.70 -9.80
CA PRO A 46 -9.13 13.12 -10.37
C PRO A 46 -9.07 14.62 -10.56
N ARG A 47 -7.95 15.23 -10.31
CA ARG A 47 -7.68 16.64 -10.61
C ARG A 47 -7.78 16.91 -12.11
N PHE A 48 -7.32 15.96 -12.92
CA PHE A 48 -7.47 15.91 -14.37
C PHE A 48 -7.19 14.49 -14.89
N VAL A 49 -7.72 14.20 -16.06
CA VAL A 49 -7.44 12.99 -16.83
C VAL A 49 -6.91 13.38 -18.19
N LEU A 50 -5.75 12.86 -18.58
CA LEU A 50 -5.12 13.03 -19.90
C LEU A 50 -5.27 11.72 -20.68
N VAL A 51 -5.79 11.78 -21.89
CA VAL A 51 -6.03 10.60 -22.73
C VAL A 51 -5.32 10.76 -24.08
N ALA A 52 -4.88 9.66 -24.64
CA ALA A 52 -4.33 9.67 -25.98
C ALA A 52 -5.42 10.04 -27.00
N ALA A 53 -5.14 10.98 -27.89
CA ALA A 53 -6.08 11.37 -28.92
C ALA A 53 -6.50 10.14 -29.75
N GLY A 54 -7.81 10.04 -30.02
CA GLY A 54 -8.40 8.90 -30.72
C GLY A 54 -8.54 7.62 -29.86
N SER A 55 -8.28 7.66 -28.56
CA SER A 55 -8.44 6.48 -27.66
C SER A 55 -9.90 6.13 -27.38
N GLY A 56 -10.82 7.07 -27.52
CA GLY A 56 -12.24 6.91 -27.16
C GLY A 56 -12.49 6.98 -25.65
N LEU A 57 -11.48 7.32 -24.84
CA LEU A 57 -11.61 7.50 -23.39
C LEU A 57 -12.04 8.94 -23.06
N GLU A 58 -12.74 9.10 -21.95
CA GLU A 58 -13.10 10.43 -21.45
C GLU A 58 -11.90 11.13 -20.79
N GLY A 59 -11.65 12.37 -21.18
CA GLY A 59 -10.56 13.16 -20.66
C GLY A 59 -10.08 14.24 -21.64
N GLU A 60 -9.02 14.94 -21.27
CA GLU A 60 -8.38 15.92 -22.14
C GLU A 60 -7.42 15.22 -23.09
N GLU A 61 -7.72 15.33 -24.39
CA GLU A 61 -6.92 14.67 -25.42
C GLU A 61 -5.52 15.27 -25.54
N VAL A 62 -4.54 14.37 -25.64
CA VAL A 62 -3.11 14.65 -25.80
C VAL A 62 -2.61 13.91 -27.04
N GLU A 63 -1.71 14.55 -27.80
CA GLU A 63 -0.99 13.87 -28.88
C GLU A 63 -0.30 12.60 -28.32
N PRO A 64 -0.49 11.40 -28.93
CA PRO A 64 -0.05 10.14 -28.34
C PRO A 64 1.44 10.07 -27.98
N GLY A 65 2.32 10.63 -28.84
CA GLY A 65 3.76 10.67 -28.57
C GLY A 65 4.11 11.57 -27.37
N LEU A 66 3.38 12.67 -27.18
CA LEU A 66 3.56 13.53 -26.00
C LEU A 66 3.09 12.81 -24.71
N LEU A 67 1.95 12.11 -24.75
CA LEU A 67 1.48 11.33 -23.61
C LEU A 67 2.48 10.25 -23.25
N ALA A 68 2.98 9.49 -24.23
CA ALA A 68 4.02 8.49 -24.06
C ALA A 68 5.31 9.07 -23.46
N SER A 69 5.70 10.29 -23.84
CA SER A 69 6.91 10.96 -23.33
C SER A 69 6.87 11.28 -21.83
N VAL A 70 5.67 11.37 -21.24
CA VAL A 70 5.47 11.63 -19.82
C VAL A 70 5.07 10.37 -19.04
N SER A 71 4.87 9.24 -19.71
CA SER A 71 4.58 7.95 -19.09
C SER A 71 5.82 7.36 -18.45
N SER A 72 5.65 6.74 -17.28
CA SER A 72 6.69 5.94 -16.61
C SER A 72 6.75 4.52 -17.16
N LEU A 73 5.78 4.11 -17.99
CA LEU A 73 5.71 2.79 -18.65
C LEU A 73 6.44 2.76 -20.00
N GLY A 74 6.88 3.91 -20.50
CA GLY A 74 7.64 4.02 -21.75
C GLY A 74 6.80 4.03 -23.02
N SER A 75 5.87 3.13 -23.23
CA SER A 75 5.03 3.09 -24.42
C SER A 75 3.67 2.43 -24.13
N GLY A 76 2.67 2.77 -24.93
CA GLY A 76 1.34 2.17 -24.87
C GLY A 76 0.39 2.74 -23.82
N THR A 77 0.80 3.77 -23.07
CA THR A 77 -0.10 4.45 -22.12
C THR A 77 -1.17 5.22 -22.86
N ARG A 78 -2.43 4.88 -22.63
CA ARG A 78 -3.58 5.54 -23.25
C ARG A 78 -4.21 6.58 -22.35
N VAL A 79 -3.96 6.51 -21.03
CA VAL A 79 -4.51 7.41 -20.02
C VAL A 79 -3.53 7.64 -18.88
N ILE A 80 -3.45 8.89 -18.41
CA ILE A 80 -2.76 9.30 -17.19
C ILE A 80 -3.71 10.19 -16.40
N ALA A 81 -3.95 9.86 -15.13
CA ALA A 81 -4.76 10.69 -14.25
C ALA A 81 -3.92 11.20 -13.08
N ALA A 82 -4.20 12.44 -12.66
CA ALA A 82 -3.61 13.01 -11.44
C ALA A 82 -4.69 13.13 -10.37
N TRP A 83 -4.35 12.65 -9.16
CA TRP A 83 -5.28 12.51 -8.05
C TRP A 83 -4.78 13.29 -6.83
N PRO A 84 -5.68 13.90 -6.04
CA PRO A 84 -5.31 14.38 -4.72
C PRO A 84 -4.76 13.21 -3.88
N THR A 85 -3.66 13.47 -3.17
CA THR A 85 -3.18 12.51 -2.17
C THR A 85 -4.18 12.48 -1.02
N PRO A 86 -4.71 11.30 -0.63
CA PRO A 86 -5.63 11.22 0.49
C PRO A 86 -5.02 11.85 1.75
N GLU A 87 -5.79 12.69 2.42
CA GLU A 87 -5.39 13.19 3.72
C GLU A 87 -5.35 12.03 4.71
N SER A 88 -4.22 11.87 5.39
CA SER A 88 -4.09 10.88 6.46
C SER A 88 -4.80 11.40 7.71
N ASP A 89 -6.12 11.26 7.76
CA ASP A 89 -6.88 11.56 8.96
C ASP A 89 -6.63 10.48 10.02
N ARG A 90 -5.72 10.78 10.93
CA ARG A 90 -5.36 9.88 12.04
C ARG A 90 -6.54 9.57 12.95
N THR A 91 -7.58 10.42 12.98
CA THR A 91 -8.76 10.19 13.81
C THR A 91 -9.66 9.11 13.24
N GLN A 92 -9.58 8.85 11.93
CA GLN A 92 -10.32 7.76 11.27
C GLN A 92 -9.58 6.41 11.32
N LEU A 93 -8.28 6.40 11.67
CA LEU A 93 -7.47 5.19 11.76
C LEU A 93 -8.06 4.15 12.70
N PHE A 94 -8.50 4.63 13.84
CA PHE A 94 -9.05 3.81 14.91
C PHE A 94 -10.22 4.58 15.56
N PRO A 95 -11.39 4.64 14.89
CA PRO A 95 -12.51 5.52 15.29
C PRO A 95 -13.04 5.27 16.69
N HIS A 96 -12.66 4.17 17.33
CA HIS A 96 -13.11 3.87 18.71
C HIS A 96 -12.02 3.15 19.50
N THR A 97 -11.49 3.75 20.52
CA THR A 97 -10.62 3.17 21.56
C THR A 97 -11.43 2.34 22.58
N GLY A 98 -12.27 1.42 22.12
CA GLY A 98 -13.10 0.57 22.97
C GLY A 98 -12.71 -0.92 22.88
N LYS A 99 -13.06 -1.70 23.90
CA LYS A 99 -12.69 -3.12 24.07
C LYS A 99 -13.07 -4.08 22.92
N ASN A 100 -13.71 -3.61 21.84
CA ASN A 100 -14.20 -4.42 20.72
C ASN A 100 -13.34 -4.32 19.44
N TYR A 101 -12.11 -3.80 19.52
CA TYR A 101 -11.23 -3.54 18.36
C TYR A 101 -10.51 -4.74 17.78
N VAL A 102 -10.63 -5.91 18.37
CA VAL A 102 -9.91 -7.13 17.97
C VAL A 102 -10.37 -7.69 16.62
N ARG A 103 -11.35 -7.07 15.94
CA ARG A 103 -11.97 -7.67 14.76
C ARG A 103 -11.22 -7.46 13.44
N PHE A 104 -10.28 -6.51 13.37
CA PHE A 104 -9.62 -6.16 12.10
C PHE A 104 -8.13 -5.93 12.31
N PRO A 105 -7.27 -6.91 11.99
CA PRO A 105 -5.83 -6.76 12.16
C PRO A 105 -5.28 -5.61 11.31
N CYS A 106 -4.37 -4.83 11.91
CA CYS A 106 -3.61 -3.78 11.26
C CYS A 106 -2.29 -4.36 10.74
N LEU A 107 -1.80 -3.90 9.60
CA LEU A 107 -0.42 -4.15 9.17
C LEU A 107 0.45 -2.93 9.46
N TYR A 108 1.51 -3.11 10.25
CA TYR A 108 2.52 -2.11 10.49
C TYR A 108 3.80 -2.47 9.73
N LEU A 109 4.30 -1.56 8.91
CA LEU A 109 5.54 -1.73 8.14
C LEU A 109 6.62 -0.83 8.69
N HIS A 110 7.84 -1.34 8.85
CA HIS A 110 9.01 -0.56 9.26
C HIS A 110 10.18 -0.82 8.32
N GLY A 111 10.76 0.22 7.73
CA GLY A 111 11.94 0.10 6.87
C GLY A 111 11.71 -0.63 5.55
N VAL A 112 10.48 -0.85 5.12
CA VAL A 112 10.19 -1.48 3.81
C VAL A 112 10.51 -0.50 2.70
N GLY A 113 11.76 -0.55 2.22
CA GLY A 113 12.33 0.42 1.30
C GLY A 113 11.96 0.24 -0.17
N ASP A 114 11.48 -0.94 -0.60
CA ASP A 114 11.04 -1.15 -1.98
C ASP A 114 9.57 -0.72 -2.18
N PRO A 115 9.31 0.26 -3.09
CA PRO A 115 7.95 0.72 -3.33
C PRO A 115 7.01 -0.37 -3.89
N GLY A 116 7.56 -1.34 -4.63
CA GLY A 116 6.79 -2.47 -5.14
C GLY A 116 6.28 -3.36 -4.02
N ASN A 117 7.11 -3.63 -3.00
CA ASN A 117 6.70 -4.38 -1.81
C ASN A 117 5.63 -3.62 -1.02
N VAL A 118 5.79 -2.30 -0.81
CA VAL A 118 4.77 -1.48 -0.14
C VAL A 118 3.44 -1.58 -0.89
N GLY A 119 3.41 -1.36 -2.21
CA GLY A 119 2.18 -1.45 -3.00
C GLY A 119 1.56 -2.85 -2.99
N THR A 120 2.38 -3.91 -3.05
CA THR A 120 1.90 -5.29 -2.98
C THR A 120 1.30 -5.61 -1.61
N ILE A 121 1.88 -5.10 -0.52
CA ILE A 121 1.35 -5.28 0.83
C ILE A 121 0.02 -4.53 0.99
N VAL A 122 -0.10 -3.31 0.45
CA VAL A 122 -1.38 -2.57 0.44
C VAL A 122 -2.47 -3.38 -0.29
N ARG A 123 -2.16 -3.96 -1.45
CA ARG A 123 -3.07 -4.85 -2.18
C ARG A 123 -3.43 -6.10 -1.39
N THR A 124 -2.45 -6.72 -0.73
CA THR A 124 -2.66 -7.89 0.13
C THR A 124 -3.58 -7.58 1.30
N ALA A 125 -3.35 -6.43 1.95
CA ALA A 125 -4.20 -5.97 3.04
C ALA A 125 -5.65 -5.74 2.58
N ASP A 126 -5.84 -5.06 1.46
CA ASP A 126 -7.15 -4.81 0.87
C ASP A 126 -7.91 -6.12 0.54
N ALA A 127 -7.19 -7.15 0.12
CA ALA A 127 -7.77 -8.44 -0.25
C ALA A 127 -8.06 -9.35 0.94
N LEU A 128 -7.31 -9.27 2.04
CA LEU A 128 -7.31 -10.28 3.09
C LEU A 128 -7.71 -9.77 4.48
N ILE A 129 -7.58 -8.47 4.74
CA ILE A 129 -7.84 -7.89 6.05
C ILE A 129 -8.63 -6.60 5.94
N ASP A 130 -9.39 -6.25 6.98
CA ASP A 130 -10.18 -5.00 7.02
C ASP A 130 -9.44 -3.84 7.71
N GLY A 131 -8.35 -4.12 8.40
CA GLY A 131 -7.56 -3.12 9.12
C GLY A 131 -6.68 -2.25 8.22
N PRO A 132 -6.18 -1.13 8.73
CA PRO A 132 -5.33 -0.22 7.97
C PRO A 132 -3.92 -0.77 7.74
N VAL A 133 -3.23 -0.22 6.73
CA VAL A 133 -1.78 -0.34 6.57
C VAL A 133 -1.12 0.91 7.13
N VAL A 134 -0.24 0.74 8.12
CA VAL A 134 0.50 1.82 8.77
C VAL A 134 1.96 1.73 8.37
N LEU A 135 2.49 2.81 7.83
CA LEU A 135 3.89 2.95 7.45
C LEU A 135 4.65 3.67 8.56
N GLY A 136 5.52 2.95 9.23
CA GLY A 136 6.50 3.49 10.15
C GLY A 136 7.66 4.20 9.45
N ALA A 137 8.77 4.38 10.17
CA ALA A 137 9.97 5.00 9.64
C ALA A 137 10.54 4.23 8.43
N ASP A 138 11.25 4.94 7.58
CA ASP A 138 12.04 4.42 6.46
C ASP A 138 11.30 3.56 5.42
N CYS A 139 9.96 3.59 5.44
CA CYS A 139 9.16 2.97 4.41
C CYS A 139 9.13 3.83 3.13
N ALA A 140 9.17 3.15 1.99
CA ALA A 140 9.01 3.77 0.69
C ALA A 140 7.70 4.57 0.59
N ASP A 141 7.69 5.51 -0.35
CA ASP A 141 6.49 6.32 -0.62
C ASP A 141 5.42 5.47 -1.33
N PRO A 142 4.24 5.28 -0.70
CA PRO A 142 3.15 4.48 -1.25
C PRO A 142 2.52 5.11 -2.50
N PHE A 143 2.70 6.42 -2.72
CA PHE A 143 2.21 7.14 -3.88
C PHE A 143 3.23 7.28 -5.01
N SER A 144 4.39 6.63 -4.89
CA SER A 144 5.35 6.53 -6.00
C SER A 144 4.76 5.73 -7.16
N PRO A 145 5.14 6.00 -8.43
CA PRO A 145 4.60 5.28 -9.59
C PRO A 145 4.71 3.75 -9.49
N LYS A 146 5.80 3.24 -8.87
CA LYS A 146 6.01 1.80 -8.67
C LYS A 146 5.06 1.22 -7.64
N ALA A 147 4.84 1.90 -6.51
CA ALA A 147 3.94 1.44 -5.45
C ALA A 147 2.48 1.49 -5.91
N VAL A 148 2.07 2.58 -6.56
CA VAL A 148 0.72 2.75 -7.10
C VAL A 148 0.38 1.63 -8.09
N ARG A 149 1.28 1.31 -9.03
CA ARG A 149 1.08 0.18 -9.92
C ARG A 149 0.96 -1.15 -9.19
N ALA A 150 1.86 -1.41 -8.25
CA ALA A 150 1.86 -2.66 -7.49
C ALA A 150 0.61 -2.85 -6.63
N SER A 151 -0.03 -1.75 -6.21
CA SER A 151 -1.28 -1.78 -5.44
C SER A 151 -2.50 -2.18 -6.27
N MET A 152 -2.43 -2.09 -7.61
CA MET A 152 -3.52 -2.45 -8.52
C MET A 152 -4.88 -1.82 -8.13
N GLY A 153 -4.85 -0.54 -7.72
CA GLY A 153 -6.04 0.22 -7.31
C GLY A 153 -6.33 0.24 -5.82
N SER A 154 -5.80 -0.71 -5.03
CA SER A 154 -6.01 -0.74 -3.56
C SER A 154 -5.48 0.50 -2.83
N ILE A 155 -4.66 1.31 -3.49
CA ILE A 155 -4.21 2.61 -2.95
C ILE A 155 -5.38 3.60 -2.75
N PHE A 156 -6.47 3.46 -3.49
CA PHE A 156 -7.65 4.29 -3.38
C PHE A 156 -8.62 3.80 -2.29
N SER A 157 -8.87 2.49 -2.24
CA SER A 157 -9.76 1.87 -1.25
C SER A 157 -9.10 1.80 0.13
N ARG A 158 -7.78 1.65 0.19
CA ARG A 158 -7.01 1.47 1.42
C ARG A 158 -5.71 2.30 1.41
N PRO A 159 -5.81 3.63 1.41
CA PRO A 159 -4.64 4.48 1.46
C PRO A 159 -3.85 4.23 2.76
N PRO A 160 -2.55 3.92 2.67
CA PRO A 160 -1.75 3.69 3.88
C PRO A 160 -1.46 4.99 4.61
N LEU A 161 -1.28 4.89 5.91
CA LEU A 161 -1.10 5.99 6.84
C LEU A 161 0.31 6.00 7.39
N ARG A 162 0.85 7.16 7.75
CA ARG A 162 2.17 7.26 8.39
C ARG A 162 2.01 7.53 9.89
N ALA A 163 2.53 6.58 10.70
CA ALA A 163 2.51 6.70 12.15
C ALA A 163 3.55 5.76 12.80
N GLY A 164 3.85 5.96 14.08
CA GLY A 164 4.69 5.05 14.85
C GLY A 164 3.93 3.79 15.30
N VAL A 165 4.67 2.75 15.68
CA VAL A 165 4.10 1.47 16.13
C VAL A 165 3.21 1.64 17.36
N GLU A 166 3.51 2.59 18.22
CA GLU A 166 2.78 2.91 19.44
C GLU A 166 1.32 3.32 19.21
N THR A 167 1.02 3.77 17.98
CA THR A 167 -0.33 4.17 17.58
C THR A 167 -1.20 3.00 17.10
N THR A 168 -0.59 1.83 16.90
CA THR A 168 -1.29 0.65 16.39
C THR A 168 -1.91 -0.17 17.52
N PRO A 169 -3.01 -0.91 17.27
CA PRO A 169 -3.69 -1.71 18.29
C PRO A 169 -2.81 -2.80 18.90
N GLU A 170 -3.11 -3.16 20.14
CA GLU A 170 -2.54 -4.31 20.83
C GLU A 170 -3.55 -5.46 20.91
N PRO A 171 -3.07 -6.74 20.99
CA PRO A 171 -1.69 -7.16 21.01
C PRO A 171 -1.02 -7.08 19.63
N ARG A 172 0.28 -6.73 19.62
CA ARG A 172 1.11 -6.68 18.42
C ARG A 172 1.94 -7.95 18.29
N ALA A 173 2.06 -8.49 17.07
CA ALA A 173 2.92 -9.61 16.74
C ALA A 173 3.98 -9.18 15.71
N ALA A 174 5.22 -9.53 15.94
CA ALA A 174 6.32 -9.32 14.99
C ALA A 174 6.47 -10.54 14.08
N LEU A 175 6.52 -10.35 12.76
CA LEU A 175 6.96 -11.40 11.86
C LEU A 175 8.47 -11.27 11.64
N VAL A 176 9.21 -12.27 12.10
CA VAL A 176 10.67 -12.32 12.02
C VAL A 176 11.14 -13.47 11.14
N ALA A 177 12.32 -13.32 10.52
CA ALA A 177 12.86 -14.37 9.64
C ALA A 177 13.29 -15.62 10.43
N HIS A 178 13.78 -15.43 11.68
CA HIS A 178 14.32 -16.51 12.52
C HIS A 178 13.95 -16.29 13.99
N GLY A 179 13.92 -17.37 14.75
CA GLY A 179 13.86 -17.32 16.22
C GLY A 179 12.48 -17.00 16.81
N GLY A 180 11.46 -16.85 15.98
CA GLY A 180 10.09 -16.75 16.45
C GLY A 180 9.40 -18.10 16.59
N ASP A 181 8.24 -18.09 17.22
CA ASP A 181 7.33 -19.23 17.28
C ASP A 181 6.70 -19.52 15.92
N GLY A 182 5.90 -20.58 15.80
CA GLY A 182 5.15 -20.87 14.59
C GLY A 182 4.07 -19.81 14.30
N LEU A 183 3.43 -19.91 13.13
CA LEU A 183 2.41 -18.93 12.70
C LEU A 183 1.17 -18.89 13.60
N GLU A 184 0.95 -19.92 14.42
CA GLU A 184 -0.09 -19.95 15.46
C GLU A 184 0.10 -18.86 16.52
N ALA A 185 1.32 -18.38 16.74
CA ALA A 185 1.58 -17.24 17.63
C ALA A 185 0.95 -15.92 17.15
N LEU A 186 0.53 -15.85 15.87
CA LEU A 186 -0.21 -14.70 15.32
C LEU A 186 -1.69 -14.69 15.72
N ASP A 187 -2.20 -15.78 16.29
CA ASP A 187 -3.61 -15.90 16.63
C ASP A 187 -4.00 -14.86 17.70
N GLY A 188 -5.01 -14.05 17.41
CA GLY A 188 -5.44 -12.97 18.28
C GLY A 188 -4.63 -11.67 18.19
N ALA A 189 -3.60 -11.60 17.36
CA ALA A 189 -2.88 -10.34 17.14
C ALA A 189 -3.78 -9.29 16.45
N ALA A 190 -3.82 -8.09 17.02
CA ALA A 190 -4.51 -6.94 16.44
C ALA A 190 -3.62 -6.13 15.49
N THR A 191 -2.31 -6.28 15.58
CA THR A 191 -1.34 -5.69 14.65
C THR A 191 -0.26 -6.70 14.29
N LEU A 192 0.00 -6.84 12.98
CA LEU A 192 1.13 -7.58 12.44
C LEU A 192 2.23 -6.61 12.02
N CYS A 193 3.39 -6.69 12.65
CA CYS A 193 4.57 -5.87 12.37
C CYS A 193 5.51 -6.59 11.40
N LEU A 194 5.89 -5.91 10.31
CA LEU A 194 6.74 -6.39 9.23
C LEU A 194 7.92 -5.46 9.07
N GLY A 195 9.13 -5.99 9.01
CA GLY A 195 10.38 -5.22 8.92
C GLY A 195 10.99 -5.16 7.52
N ALA A 196 12.09 -4.43 7.43
CA ALA A 196 12.94 -4.38 6.25
C ALA A 196 13.46 -5.77 5.86
N GLU A 197 13.74 -5.98 4.57
CA GLU A 197 14.18 -7.28 4.04
C GLU A 197 15.54 -7.75 4.59
N ARG A 198 16.41 -6.84 4.97
CA ARG A 198 17.77 -7.14 5.46
C ARG A 198 17.90 -6.97 6.96
N GLU A 199 17.51 -5.83 7.48
CA GLU A 199 17.66 -5.43 8.87
C GLU A 199 16.53 -5.98 9.77
N GLY A 200 15.39 -6.38 9.18
CA GLY A 200 14.22 -6.82 9.92
C GLY A 200 13.54 -5.67 10.66
N LEU A 201 12.94 -5.97 11.80
CA LEU A 201 12.33 -4.99 12.71
C LEU A 201 13.37 -4.49 13.71
N PRO A 202 13.43 -3.19 14.01
CA PRO A 202 14.31 -2.66 15.03
C PRO A 202 13.88 -3.09 16.44
N GLU A 203 14.81 -3.06 17.39
CA GLU A 203 14.58 -3.55 18.75
C GLU A 203 13.42 -2.85 19.47
N GLU A 204 13.22 -1.58 19.19
CA GLU A 204 12.11 -0.80 19.75
C GLU A 204 10.74 -1.32 19.30
N VAL A 205 10.61 -1.72 18.03
CA VAL A 205 9.37 -2.33 17.50
C VAL A 205 9.20 -3.74 18.04
N LEU A 206 10.29 -4.54 18.11
CA LEU A 206 10.24 -5.88 18.69
C LEU A 206 9.80 -5.85 20.16
N LYS A 207 10.26 -4.88 20.95
CA LYS A 207 9.84 -4.69 22.35
C LYS A 207 8.37 -4.28 22.50
N ALA A 208 7.80 -3.63 21.48
CA ALA A 208 6.39 -3.27 21.44
C ALA A 208 5.45 -4.43 21.05
N CYS A 209 6.01 -5.57 20.64
CA CYS A 209 5.28 -6.76 20.25
C CYS A 209 5.20 -7.76 21.39
N ALA A 210 4.00 -8.34 21.61
CA ALA A 210 3.78 -9.36 22.62
C ALA A 210 4.39 -10.70 22.24
N VAL A 211 4.49 -11.00 20.93
CA VAL A 211 5.00 -12.25 20.40
C VAL A 211 5.82 -12.01 19.14
N GLN A 212 6.67 -12.97 18.82
CA GLN A 212 7.42 -13.03 17.56
C GLN A 212 7.09 -14.35 16.86
N ALA A 213 6.68 -14.29 15.61
CA ALA A 213 6.36 -15.44 14.79
C ALA A 213 7.32 -15.57 13.60
N THR A 214 7.57 -16.78 13.17
CA THR A 214 8.42 -17.13 12.02
C THR A 214 7.64 -18.03 11.07
N ILE A 215 7.73 -17.76 9.77
CA ILE A 215 7.21 -18.66 8.74
C ILE A 215 8.21 -19.82 8.59
N PRO A 216 7.80 -21.08 8.85
CA PRO A 216 8.69 -22.23 8.67
C PRO A 216 9.14 -22.35 7.22
N LEU A 217 10.43 -22.37 6.98
CA LEU A 217 11.01 -22.55 5.66
C LEU A 217 11.57 -23.96 5.48
N ARG A 218 11.63 -24.43 4.24
CA ARG A 218 12.20 -25.74 3.89
C ARG A 218 13.71 -25.77 4.20
N PRO A 219 14.23 -26.79 4.88
CA PRO A 219 15.66 -26.97 5.08
C PRO A 219 16.44 -26.92 3.77
N GLY A 220 17.56 -26.19 3.74
CA GLY A 220 18.39 -25.98 2.54
C GLY A 220 17.78 -25.07 1.48
N GLY A 221 16.71 -24.36 1.79
CA GLY A 221 16.15 -23.27 0.97
C GLY A 221 16.81 -21.92 1.28
N PRO A 222 16.24 -20.81 0.77
CA PRO A 222 16.67 -19.47 1.14
C PRO A 222 16.39 -19.17 2.62
N ASP A 223 17.16 -18.27 3.22
CA ASP A 223 17.06 -17.93 4.65
C ASP A 223 15.85 -17.07 4.99
N SER A 224 15.20 -16.45 4.00
CA SER A 224 14.05 -15.58 4.18
C SER A 224 13.16 -15.52 2.94
N LEU A 225 11.95 -15.02 3.11
CA LEU A 225 11.02 -14.67 2.04
C LEU A 225 11.06 -13.18 1.74
N ASN A 226 10.66 -12.81 0.52
CA ASN A 226 10.30 -11.44 0.22
C ASN A 226 9.22 -10.94 1.21
N VAL A 227 9.35 -9.70 1.70
CA VAL A 227 8.46 -9.16 2.75
C VAL A 227 6.99 -9.13 2.33
N ALA A 228 6.68 -8.88 1.06
CA ALA A 228 5.29 -8.92 0.58
C ALA A 228 4.73 -10.34 0.53
N ALA A 229 5.54 -11.34 0.20
CA ALA A 229 5.15 -12.75 0.28
C ALA A 229 4.93 -13.19 1.73
N ALA A 230 5.83 -12.81 2.63
CA ALA A 230 5.68 -13.07 4.06
C ALA A 230 4.42 -12.41 4.63
N ALA A 231 4.15 -11.15 4.24
CA ALA A 231 2.93 -10.44 4.60
C ALA A 231 1.66 -11.19 4.15
N ALA A 232 1.64 -11.70 2.90
CA ALA A 232 0.47 -12.42 2.38
C ALA A 232 0.20 -13.72 3.15
N ILE A 233 1.24 -14.48 3.49
CA ILE A 233 1.11 -15.72 4.26
C ILE A 233 0.56 -15.42 5.67
N ALA A 234 1.14 -14.44 6.36
CA ALA A 234 0.74 -14.07 7.70
C ALA A 234 -0.67 -13.43 7.74
N ALA A 235 -0.99 -12.56 6.79
CA ALA A 235 -2.32 -11.97 6.65
C ALA A 235 -3.39 -13.05 6.39
N GLN A 236 -3.12 -14.04 5.53
CA GLN A 236 -4.02 -15.16 5.28
C GLN A 236 -4.25 -16.00 6.54
N ARG A 237 -3.23 -16.24 7.35
CA ARG A 237 -3.36 -16.95 8.64
C ARG A 237 -4.34 -16.22 9.56
N ILE A 238 -4.13 -14.91 9.74
CA ILE A 238 -4.95 -14.09 10.65
C ILE A 238 -6.39 -13.98 10.13
N SER A 239 -6.58 -13.71 8.84
CA SER A 239 -7.92 -13.55 8.26
C SER A 239 -8.75 -14.82 8.30
N SER A 240 -8.13 -15.99 8.11
CA SER A 240 -8.83 -17.27 8.14
C SER A 240 -9.38 -17.64 9.52
N LEU A 241 -8.78 -17.14 10.59
CA LEU A 241 -9.30 -17.29 11.96
C LEU A 241 -10.49 -16.36 12.21
N ALA A 242 -10.39 -15.09 11.84
CA ALA A 242 -11.49 -14.14 11.98
C ALA A 242 -12.77 -14.59 11.25
N MET A 243 -12.60 -15.22 10.06
CA MET A 243 -13.72 -15.80 9.31
C MET A 243 -14.34 -17.01 10.00
N ARG A 244 -13.58 -17.81 10.74
CA ARG A 244 -14.08 -18.98 11.48
C ARG A 244 -14.86 -18.56 12.73
N GLU A 245 -14.36 -17.58 13.47
CA GLU A 245 -15.01 -17.05 14.67
C GLU A 245 -16.31 -16.31 14.34
N GLY A 246 -16.35 -15.49 13.27
CA GLY A 246 -17.55 -14.81 12.82
C GLY A 246 -18.65 -15.72 12.26
N ARG A 247 -18.36 -17.00 11.95
CA ARG A 247 -19.36 -18.00 11.54
C ARG A 247 -19.96 -18.78 12.72
N THR A 248 -19.39 -18.68 13.90
CA THR A 248 -19.92 -19.32 15.12
C THR A 248 -20.97 -18.44 15.83
N ASP A 249 -21.04 -17.14 15.49
CA ASP A 249 -21.97 -16.18 16.11
C ASP A 249 -23.18 -15.84 15.22
N ALA A 250 -23.38 -16.55 14.11
CA ALA A 250 -24.50 -16.43 13.18
C ALA A 250 -25.36 -17.70 13.15
#